data_4b58c51d11b23bb64b84c21ad21dedcd
#
_entry.id   4b58c51d11b23bb64b84c21ad21dedcd
#
_cell.length_a   1.000
_cell.length_b   1.000
_cell.length_c   1.000
_cell.angle_alpha   90.00
_cell.angle_beta   90.00
_cell.angle_gamma   90.00
#
_symmetry.space_group_name_H-M   'P 1'
#
loop_
_entity.id
_entity.type
_entity.pdbx_description
1 polymer ?
#
loop_
_entity_poly.entity_id
_entity_poly.type
_entity_poly.pdbx_seq_one_letter_code
_entity_poly.pdbx_strand_id
1 'polypeptide(L)'
;MRIALVHTLFEEAGGGERLALEMYRALKDLGHEVGLYTAHVDDRAWEVLTSGVRDVPRPEVLGEPLTSRLLRRSGRLVRYRRLLTMGYLARYAEGLRQRYDIIVETQSNVPLRWADASYIHFPALIDYMALQARAGGLRRLYDWLIVRRARSLADSTRPVMTNSSWTFEYVRKAYGSQRIYIVYPPVNVEELLSLRGDRGKVVLTVSRISPEKRLTAIAEVARLVPEAEFYLVGSTSVYSGPVLREIRERAEGLSNFHLETDVPRRRIIELMSQASIYLHPPFAEHFGIAIAEAAAAGLVPVVYRDGGGWTDIASRVDPSLGYANAEEAASIIRSLMSDKGRLEELSARAREVAKGFSYDAFKGRLEEVIKALKG
;
A
#
# COMPACT_ATOMS: atom_id res chain seq x y z
N MET A 1 4.57 18.53 21.05
CA MET A 1 3.27 19.01 20.52
C MET A 1 2.21 17.99 20.84
N ARG A 2 0.95 18.42 20.92
CA ARG A 2 -0.21 17.52 21.04
C ARG A 2 -0.79 17.31 19.64
N ILE A 3 -0.89 16.05 19.20
CA ILE A 3 -1.32 15.67 17.84
C ILE A 3 -2.52 14.76 17.92
N ALA A 4 -3.62 15.12 17.26
CA ALA A 4 -4.75 14.20 17.03
C ALA A 4 -4.51 13.42 15.73
N LEU A 5 -4.32 12.13 15.82
CA LEU A 5 -4.25 11.23 14.68
C LEU A 5 -5.62 10.61 14.45
N VAL A 6 -6.24 10.92 13.31
CA VAL A 6 -7.59 10.46 12.97
C VAL A 6 -7.50 9.46 11.83
N HIS A 7 -7.92 8.22 12.07
CA HIS A 7 -8.10 7.21 11.03
C HIS A 7 -9.59 6.91 10.88
N THR A 8 -10.15 7.10 9.71
CA THR A 8 -11.61 7.13 9.54
C THR A 8 -12.30 5.85 10.01
N LEU A 9 -11.79 4.66 9.64
CA LEU A 9 -12.38 3.35 9.96
C LEU A 9 -11.29 2.30 10.13
N PHE A 10 -11.25 1.61 11.28
CA PHE A 10 -10.44 0.40 11.50
C PHE A 10 -11.33 -0.84 11.31
N GLU A 11 -11.55 -1.27 10.08
CA GLU A 11 -12.43 -2.40 9.74
C GLU A 11 -11.72 -3.57 9.05
N GLU A 12 -10.50 -3.34 8.61
CA GLU A 12 -9.67 -4.34 7.94
C GLU A 12 -8.25 -4.28 8.52
N ALA A 13 -7.51 -5.39 8.44
CA ALA A 13 -6.09 -5.40 8.80
C ALA A 13 -5.22 -5.12 7.55
N GLY A 14 -5.44 -3.96 6.93
CA GLY A 14 -4.79 -3.55 5.69
C GLY A 14 -3.52 -2.70 5.89
N GLY A 15 -2.89 -2.33 4.76
CA GLY A 15 -1.68 -1.50 4.77
C GLY A 15 -1.94 -0.05 5.24
N GLY A 16 -3.16 0.48 4.99
CA GLY A 16 -3.54 1.83 5.45
C GLY A 16 -3.70 1.90 6.97
N GLU A 17 -4.36 0.91 7.54
CA GLU A 17 -4.56 0.77 8.98
C GLU A 17 -3.21 0.56 9.70
N ARG A 18 -2.34 -0.30 9.15
CA ARG A 18 -0.97 -0.47 9.68
C ARG A 18 -0.18 0.82 9.65
N LEU A 19 -0.25 1.58 8.55
CA LEU A 19 0.40 2.89 8.47
C LEU A 19 -0.06 3.83 9.57
N ALA A 20 -1.35 3.87 9.89
CA ALA A 20 -1.87 4.71 10.97
C ALA A 20 -1.26 4.32 12.33
N LEU A 21 -1.09 3.03 12.61
CA LEU A 21 -0.44 2.54 13.84
C LEU A 21 1.05 2.88 13.86
N GLU A 22 1.76 2.70 12.75
CA GLU A 22 3.18 3.06 12.65
C GLU A 22 3.39 4.58 12.73
N MET A 23 2.48 5.38 12.19
CA MET A 23 2.50 6.84 12.33
C MET A 23 2.26 7.25 13.79
N TYR A 24 1.32 6.61 14.49
CA TYR A 24 1.12 6.82 15.93
C TYR A 24 2.42 6.58 16.71
N ARG A 25 3.06 5.43 16.48
CA ARG A 25 4.33 5.07 17.14
C ARG A 25 5.44 6.08 16.84
N ALA A 26 5.64 6.40 15.56
CA ALA A 26 6.68 7.33 15.14
C ALA A 26 6.49 8.73 15.78
N LEU A 27 5.26 9.22 15.87
CA LEU A 27 4.98 10.49 16.54
C LEU A 27 5.23 10.42 18.05
N LYS A 28 4.95 9.28 18.70
CA LYS A 28 5.29 9.04 20.11
C LYS A 28 6.81 9.00 20.32
N ASP A 29 7.53 8.29 19.45
CA ASP A 29 9.00 8.20 19.50
C ASP A 29 9.69 9.55 19.26
N LEU A 30 9.04 10.47 18.53
CA LEU A 30 9.47 11.84 18.34
C LEU A 30 9.14 12.75 19.54
N GLY A 31 8.59 12.21 20.63
CA GLY A 31 8.29 12.93 21.86
C GLY A 31 6.99 13.75 21.81
N HIS A 32 6.06 13.43 20.89
CA HIS A 32 4.75 14.10 20.84
C HIS A 32 3.73 13.41 21.77
N GLU A 33 2.78 14.19 22.26
CA GLU A 33 1.56 13.66 22.88
C GLU A 33 0.56 13.36 21.76
N VAL A 34 0.15 12.10 21.61
CA VAL A 34 -0.68 11.65 20.47
C VAL A 34 -1.97 11.05 20.97
N GLY A 35 -3.11 11.56 20.51
CA GLY A 35 -4.42 10.92 20.63
C GLY A 35 -4.79 10.20 19.33
N LEU A 36 -5.27 8.96 19.43
CA LEU A 36 -5.72 8.16 18.30
C LEU A 36 -7.24 8.12 18.25
N TYR A 37 -7.82 8.51 17.12
CA TYR A 37 -9.26 8.67 16.94
C TYR A 37 -9.77 7.92 15.72
N THR A 38 -11.02 7.43 15.80
CA THR A 38 -11.70 6.79 14.67
C THR A 38 -13.22 6.96 14.75
N ALA A 39 -13.91 6.81 13.63
CA ALA A 39 -15.36 6.72 13.65
C ALA A 39 -15.87 5.34 14.08
N HIS A 40 -15.15 4.28 13.76
CA HIS A 40 -15.47 2.91 14.09
C HIS A 40 -14.24 2.01 14.10
N VAL A 41 -14.24 1.03 15.00
CA VAL A 41 -13.25 -0.03 15.08
C VAL A 41 -13.94 -1.40 15.11
N ASP A 42 -13.54 -2.31 14.26
CA ASP A 42 -13.92 -3.72 14.32
C ASP A 42 -12.94 -4.46 15.24
N ASP A 43 -13.46 -5.20 16.22
CA ASP A 43 -12.65 -5.84 17.25
C ASP A 43 -11.69 -6.87 16.66
N ARG A 44 -12.17 -7.68 15.73
CA ARG A 44 -11.34 -8.72 15.08
C ARG A 44 -10.24 -8.11 14.21
N ALA A 45 -10.56 -7.08 13.44
CA ALA A 45 -9.56 -6.37 12.66
C ALA A 45 -8.50 -5.72 13.56
N TRP A 46 -8.93 -5.14 14.69
CA TRP A 46 -8.03 -4.53 15.66
C TRP A 46 -7.09 -5.54 16.30
N GLU A 47 -7.57 -6.70 16.73
CA GLU A 47 -6.75 -7.79 17.27
C GLU A 47 -5.66 -8.23 16.26
N VAL A 48 -6.04 -8.41 14.99
CA VAL A 48 -5.08 -8.79 13.94
C VAL A 48 -4.05 -7.68 13.70
N LEU A 49 -4.47 -6.41 13.65
CA LEU A 49 -3.59 -5.27 13.44
C LEU A 49 -2.56 -5.14 14.56
N THR A 50 -2.97 -5.33 15.80
CA THR A 50 -2.12 -5.12 16.98
C THR A 50 -1.34 -6.36 17.39
N SER A 51 -1.59 -7.53 16.80
CA SER A 51 -0.92 -8.79 17.12
C SER A 51 0.60 -8.79 16.94
N GLY A 52 1.20 -7.77 16.34
CA GLY A 52 2.65 -7.59 16.18
C GLY A 52 3.14 -6.18 16.49
N VAL A 53 2.25 -5.31 16.95
CA VAL A 53 2.56 -3.89 17.23
C VAL A 53 2.36 -3.63 18.71
N ARG A 54 3.43 -3.25 19.42
CA ARG A 54 3.38 -2.92 20.85
C ARG A 54 3.03 -1.43 21.04
N ASP A 55 2.44 -1.12 22.19
CA ASP A 55 2.25 0.26 22.70
C ASP A 55 1.35 1.18 21.87
N VAL A 56 0.40 0.63 21.12
CA VAL A 56 -0.65 1.42 20.48
C VAL A 56 -1.97 1.24 21.25
N PRO A 57 -2.54 2.31 21.81
CA PRO A 57 -3.80 2.25 22.52
C PRO A 57 -4.96 2.02 21.55
N ARG A 58 -6.03 1.43 22.05
CA ARG A 58 -7.28 1.38 21.30
C ARG A 58 -7.75 2.81 20.97
N PRO A 59 -8.18 3.11 19.73
CA PRO A 59 -8.60 4.45 19.36
C PRO A 59 -9.88 4.87 20.11
N GLU A 60 -9.98 6.14 20.44
CA GLU A 60 -11.20 6.76 20.90
C GLU A 60 -12.21 6.82 19.75
N VAL A 61 -13.41 6.26 19.97
CA VAL A 61 -14.45 6.16 18.95
C VAL A 61 -15.34 7.39 18.97
N LEU A 62 -15.24 8.25 17.96
CA LEU A 62 -16.05 9.44 17.79
C LEU A 62 -17.47 9.15 17.28
N GLY A 63 -17.68 7.92 16.78
CA GLY A 63 -18.95 7.48 16.20
C GLY A 63 -19.07 7.76 14.70
N GLU A 64 -20.07 7.17 14.09
CA GLU A 64 -20.38 7.27 12.66
C GLU A 64 -21.88 7.62 12.44
N PRO A 65 -22.23 8.24 11.30
CA PRO A 65 -23.64 8.56 11.00
C PRO A 65 -24.46 7.29 10.81
N LEU A 66 -25.75 7.35 11.13
CA LEU A 66 -26.68 6.21 10.98
C LEU A 66 -26.66 5.64 9.56
N THR A 67 -26.57 6.50 8.53
CA THR A 67 -26.43 6.09 7.14
C THR A 67 -25.17 5.24 6.90
N SER A 68 -24.05 5.57 7.52
CA SER A 68 -22.82 4.76 7.45
C SER A 68 -23.03 3.38 8.08
N ARG A 69 -23.68 3.30 9.25
CA ARG A 69 -23.99 2.02 9.91
C ARG A 69 -24.86 1.12 9.04
N LEU A 70 -25.90 1.67 8.41
CA LEU A 70 -26.77 0.93 7.51
C LEU A 70 -26.05 0.40 6.28
N LEU A 71 -25.10 1.19 5.74
CA LEU A 71 -24.30 0.82 4.57
C LEU A 71 -23.18 -0.17 4.86
N ARG A 72 -22.85 -0.44 6.13
CA ARG A 72 -21.74 -1.34 6.52
C ARG A 72 -21.87 -2.74 5.92
N ARG A 73 -23.11 -3.26 5.78
CA ARG A 73 -23.38 -4.58 5.20
C ARG A 73 -23.36 -4.60 3.67
N SER A 74 -23.29 -3.45 3.04
CA SER A 74 -23.31 -3.32 1.58
C SER A 74 -21.91 -3.13 1.02
N GLY A 75 -21.24 -4.20 0.61
CA GLY A 75 -19.90 -4.12 -0.02
C GLY A 75 -19.82 -3.24 -1.26
N ARG A 76 -20.97 -2.93 -1.92
CA ARG A 76 -21.04 -2.07 -3.11
C ARG A 76 -20.91 -0.58 -2.81
N LEU A 77 -21.13 -0.15 -1.56
CA LEU A 77 -21.22 1.26 -1.17
C LEU A 77 -20.09 1.69 -0.19
N VAL A 78 -19.05 0.88 -0.03
CA VAL A 78 -17.93 1.14 0.89
C VAL A 78 -17.29 2.52 0.66
N ARG A 79 -17.07 2.91 -0.59
CA ARG A 79 -16.45 4.20 -0.93
C ARG A 79 -17.32 5.38 -0.53
N TYR A 80 -18.62 5.31 -0.80
CA TYR A 80 -19.56 6.35 -0.42
C TYR A 80 -19.71 6.46 1.10
N ARG A 81 -19.76 5.33 1.77
CA ARG A 81 -19.77 5.25 3.23
C ARG A 81 -18.56 5.94 3.85
N ARG A 82 -17.35 5.69 3.32
CA ARG A 82 -16.13 6.38 3.78
C ARG A 82 -16.26 7.90 3.66
N LEU A 83 -16.70 8.42 2.52
CA LEU A 83 -16.89 9.87 2.32
C LEU A 83 -17.95 10.48 3.24
N LEU A 84 -19.04 9.75 3.53
CA LEU A 84 -20.03 10.19 4.52
C LEU A 84 -19.43 10.28 5.91
N THR A 85 -18.67 9.26 6.31
CA THR A 85 -18.02 9.19 7.62
C THR A 85 -16.97 10.30 7.80
N MET A 86 -16.15 10.55 6.77
CA MET A 86 -15.18 11.67 6.77
C MET A 86 -15.87 13.02 6.96
N GLY A 87 -16.98 13.25 6.25
CA GLY A 87 -17.78 14.46 6.41
C GLY A 87 -18.44 14.57 7.79
N TYR A 88 -18.77 13.44 8.40
CA TYR A 88 -19.32 13.40 9.76
C TYR A 88 -18.24 13.74 10.80
N LEU A 89 -17.02 13.24 10.64
CA LEU A 89 -15.90 13.52 11.56
C LEU A 89 -15.54 15.00 11.62
N ALA A 90 -15.82 15.78 10.58
CA ALA A 90 -15.59 17.23 10.57
C ALA A 90 -16.24 17.95 11.75
N ARG A 91 -17.34 17.45 12.33
CA ARG A 91 -18.02 18.04 13.50
C ARG A 91 -17.20 17.98 14.78
N TYR A 92 -16.24 17.08 14.86
CA TYR A 92 -15.36 16.92 16.02
C TYR A 92 -14.08 17.75 15.90
N ALA A 93 -13.80 18.31 14.72
CA ALA A 93 -12.53 19.02 14.46
C ALA A 93 -12.31 20.19 15.40
N GLU A 94 -13.36 20.98 15.72
CA GLU A 94 -13.25 22.11 16.65
C GLU A 94 -12.91 21.65 18.07
N GLY A 95 -13.59 20.64 18.59
CA GLY A 95 -13.30 20.05 19.90
C GLY A 95 -11.90 19.42 19.96
N LEU A 96 -11.42 18.81 18.87
CA LEU A 96 -10.05 18.31 18.78
C LEU A 96 -9.03 19.48 18.80
N ARG A 97 -9.30 20.59 18.09
CA ARG A 97 -8.42 21.78 18.07
C ARG A 97 -8.29 22.47 19.43
N GLN A 98 -9.26 22.33 20.32
CA GLN A 98 -9.13 22.82 21.70
C GLN A 98 -8.13 22.00 22.53
N ARG A 99 -7.94 20.72 22.17
CA ARG A 99 -7.10 19.75 22.90
C ARG A 99 -5.75 19.51 22.23
N TYR A 100 -5.65 19.66 20.92
CA TYR A 100 -4.50 19.32 20.10
C TYR A 100 -4.04 20.48 19.25
N ASP A 101 -2.74 20.55 19.03
CA ASP A 101 -2.10 21.59 18.24
C ASP A 101 -2.23 21.32 16.73
N ILE A 102 -2.29 20.05 16.33
CA ILE A 102 -2.38 19.58 14.93
C ILE A 102 -3.33 18.37 14.84
N ILE A 103 -4.12 18.33 13.76
CA ILE A 103 -4.95 17.18 13.37
C ILE A 103 -4.39 16.58 12.09
N VAL A 104 -3.98 15.30 12.14
CA VAL A 104 -3.51 14.52 10.98
C VAL A 104 -4.51 13.42 10.67
N GLU A 105 -4.95 13.34 9.41
CA GLU A 105 -5.86 12.27 8.97
C GLU A 105 -5.14 11.30 8.02
N THR A 106 -5.46 9.98 8.09
CA THR A 106 -4.62 8.93 7.49
C THR A 106 -5.34 7.97 6.54
N GLN A 107 -6.62 8.19 6.21
CA GLN A 107 -7.39 7.25 5.36
C GLN A 107 -8.17 7.91 4.21
N SER A 108 -8.31 9.22 4.21
CA SER A 108 -9.31 9.92 3.39
C SER A 108 -9.11 9.81 1.89
N ASN A 109 -7.88 9.72 1.41
CA ASN A 109 -7.56 9.87 0.00
C ASN A 109 -8.08 11.20 -0.62
N VAL A 110 -8.38 12.18 0.25
CA VAL A 110 -8.82 13.54 -0.04
C VAL A 110 -8.08 14.49 0.90
N PRO A 111 -7.52 15.62 0.44
CA PRO A 111 -6.95 16.64 1.32
C PRO A 111 -8.10 17.32 2.10
N LEU A 112 -8.36 16.87 3.32
CA LEU A 112 -9.52 17.29 4.10
C LEU A 112 -9.35 18.70 4.67
N ARG A 113 -10.35 19.57 4.45
CA ARG A 113 -10.34 20.96 4.96
C ARG A 113 -10.34 21.07 6.47
N TRP A 114 -10.80 20.05 7.19
CA TRP A 114 -10.85 20.06 8.66
C TRP A 114 -9.58 19.52 9.32
N ALA A 115 -8.71 18.83 8.56
CA ALA A 115 -7.42 18.35 9.04
C ALA A 115 -6.29 19.32 8.65
N ASP A 116 -5.21 19.33 9.41
CA ASP A 116 -4.03 20.17 9.12
C ASP A 116 -3.10 19.47 8.12
N ALA A 117 -3.14 18.15 8.07
CA ALA A 117 -2.55 17.33 7.02
C ALA A 117 -3.36 16.05 6.78
N SER A 118 -3.34 15.55 5.54
CA SER A 118 -3.96 14.26 5.17
C SER A 118 -2.93 13.33 4.53
N TYR A 119 -2.97 12.03 4.89
CA TYR A 119 -2.18 11.02 4.19
C TYR A 119 -3.01 10.39 3.08
N ILE A 120 -2.59 10.54 1.85
CA ILE A 120 -3.29 10.06 0.66
C ILE A 120 -2.57 8.84 0.08
N HIS A 121 -3.21 7.68 0.18
CA HIS A 121 -2.71 6.43 -0.42
C HIS A 121 -2.91 6.39 -1.94
N PHE A 122 -4.03 6.92 -2.41
CA PHE A 122 -4.31 7.20 -3.81
C PHE A 122 -5.47 8.20 -3.92
N PRO A 123 -5.43 9.18 -4.86
CA PRO A 123 -6.46 10.21 -4.95
C PRO A 123 -7.85 9.67 -5.25
N ALA A 124 -8.79 9.86 -4.33
CA ALA A 124 -10.16 9.39 -4.49
C ALA A 124 -10.83 9.95 -5.76
N LEU A 125 -10.53 11.21 -6.12
CA LEU A 125 -11.11 11.82 -7.32
C LEU A 125 -10.76 11.07 -8.62
N ILE A 126 -9.52 10.60 -8.77
CA ILE A 126 -9.11 9.87 -9.98
C ILE A 126 -9.82 8.52 -10.06
N ASP A 127 -9.88 7.82 -8.95
CA ASP A 127 -10.57 6.54 -8.85
C ASP A 127 -12.04 6.67 -9.23
N TYR A 128 -12.73 7.71 -8.71
CA TYR A 128 -14.14 7.95 -9.01
C TYR A 128 -14.37 8.43 -10.44
N MET A 129 -13.50 9.27 -11.00
CA MET A 129 -13.59 9.71 -12.39
C MET A 129 -13.38 8.55 -13.36
N ALA A 130 -12.45 7.64 -13.09
CA ALA A 130 -12.24 6.44 -13.90
C ALA A 130 -13.46 5.50 -13.89
N LEU A 131 -14.12 5.36 -12.73
CA LEU A 131 -15.38 4.62 -12.61
C LEU A 131 -16.52 5.27 -13.37
N GLN A 132 -16.65 6.60 -13.28
CA GLN A 132 -17.67 7.37 -13.98
C GLN A 132 -17.55 7.22 -15.51
N ALA A 133 -16.33 7.24 -16.05
CA ALA A 133 -16.09 7.06 -17.48
C ALA A 133 -16.55 5.70 -18.02
N ARG A 134 -16.61 4.66 -17.17
CA ARG A 134 -17.02 3.28 -17.50
C ARG A 134 -18.47 2.97 -17.19
N ALA A 135 -19.19 3.89 -16.53
CA ALA A 135 -20.53 3.66 -16.04
C ALA A 135 -21.60 4.21 -17.00
N GLY A 136 -22.75 3.53 -17.09
CA GLY A 136 -23.95 3.99 -17.78
C GLY A 136 -25.11 4.29 -16.84
N GLY A 137 -26.05 5.14 -17.24
CA GLY A 137 -27.32 5.37 -16.57
C GLY A 137 -27.21 5.81 -15.08
N LEU A 138 -28.02 5.20 -14.23
CA LEU A 138 -28.09 5.49 -12.77
C LEU A 138 -26.75 5.41 -12.05
N ARG A 139 -25.85 4.53 -12.47
CA ARG A 139 -24.53 4.40 -11.88
C ARG A 139 -23.70 5.66 -12.11
N ARG A 140 -23.79 6.26 -13.29
CA ARG A 140 -23.10 7.51 -13.62
C ARG A 140 -23.54 8.68 -12.73
N LEU A 141 -24.85 8.77 -12.43
CA LEU A 141 -25.38 9.76 -11.49
C LEU A 141 -24.82 9.55 -10.08
N TYR A 142 -24.78 8.31 -9.63
CA TYR A 142 -24.22 7.95 -8.31
C TYR A 142 -22.73 8.31 -8.20
N ASP A 143 -21.92 7.94 -9.20
CA ASP A 143 -20.49 8.26 -9.22
C ASP A 143 -20.26 9.79 -9.30
N TRP A 144 -21.13 10.52 -9.99
CA TRP A 144 -21.11 11.99 -9.99
C TRP A 144 -21.36 12.57 -8.59
N LEU A 145 -22.31 12.04 -7.83
CA LEU A 145 -22.56 12.45 -6.45
C LEU A 145 -21.32 12.20 -5.55
N ILE A 146 -20.64 11.08 -5.74
CA ILE A 146 -19.40 10.76 -5.03
C ILE A 146 -18.30 11.78 -5.33
N VAL A 147 -18.06 12.06 -6.62
CA VAL A 147 -17.07 13.06 -7.06
C VAL A 147 -17.39 14.43 -6.48
N ARG A 148 -18.65 14.85 -6.58
CA ARG A 148 -19.12 16.13 -6.01
C ARG A 148 -18.89 16.18 -4.50
N ARG A 149 -19.18 15.09 -3.77
CA ARG A 149 -18.95 15.00 -2.33
C ARG A 149 -17.46 15.03 -1.97
N ALA A 150 -16.62 14.28 -2.68
CA ALA A 150 -15.18 14.29 -2.47
C ALA A 150 -14.60 15.71 -2.65
N ARG A 151 -14.99 16.41 -3.73
CA ARG A 151 -14.60 17.81 -3.98
C ARG A 151 -15.06 18.76 -2.88
N SER A 152 -16.26 18.58 -2.32
CA SER A 152 -16.78 19.43 -1.25
C SER A 152 -16.00 19.28 0.07
N LEU A 153 -15.32 18.17 0.29
CA LEU A 153 -14.50 17.90 1.45
C LEU A 153 -13.05 18.36 1.27
N ALA A 154 -12.62 18.50 -0.01
CA ALA A 154 -11.23 18.82 -0.34
C ALA A 154 -10.90 20.29 -0.10
N ASP A 155 -9.62 20.52 0.31
CA ASP A 155 -8.96 21.81 0.35
C ASP A 155 -7.53 21.63 -0.15
N SER A 156 -7.24 22.14 -1.35
CA SER A 156 -5.94 21.99 -2.00
C SER A 156 -4.80 22.75 -1.33
N THR A 157 -5.12 23.66 -0.41
CA THR A 157 -4.11 24.44 0.36
C THR A 157 -3.56 23.63 1.53
N ARG A 158 -4.26 22.58 1.95
CA ARG A 158 -3.83 21.72 3.05
C ARG A 158 -2.65 20.83 2.65
N PRO A 159 -1.66 20.71 3.53
CA PRO A 159 -0.55 19.78 3.36
C PRO A 159 -1.02 18.33 3.17
N VAL A 160 -0.36 17.63 2.26
CA VAL A 160 -0.65 16.23 1.95
C VAL A 160 0.62 15.40 2.07
N MET A 161 0.52 14.27 2.72
CA MET A 161 1.52 13.19 2.65
C MET A 161 1.09 12.14 1.64
N THR A 162 2.03 11.56 0.91
CA THR A 162 1.80 10.48 -0.06
C THR A 162 2.78 9.34 0.13
N ASN A 163 2.40 8.15 -0.32
CA ASN A 163 3.18 6.93 -0.19
C ASN A 163 4.25 6.72 -1.26
N SER A 164 4.28 7.54 -2.32
CA SER A 164 5.24 7.38 -3.44
C SER A 164 5.31 8.65 -4.30
N SER A 165 6.36 8.77 -5.12
CA SER A 165 6.46 9.80 -6.15
C SER A 165 5.38 9.64 -7.22
N TRP A 166 4.98 8.42 -7.51
CA TRP A 166 3.88 8.13 -8.42
C TRP A 166 2.55 8.69 -7.90
N THR A 167 2.20 8.42 -6.64
CA THR A 167 0.99 8.98 -6.01
C THR A 167 1.06 10.49 -5.89
N PHE A 168 2.24 11.07 -5.63
CA PHE A 168 2.47 12.51 -5.61
C PHE A 168 1.97 13.18 -6.90
N GLU A 169 2.33 12.65 -8.08
CA GLU A 169 1.90 13.20 -9.36
C GLU A 169 0.36 13.12 -9.54
N TYR A 170 -0.24 12.04 -9.10
CA TYR A 170 -1.70 11.89 -9.15
C TYR A 170 -2.43 12.82 -8.19
N VAL A 171 -1.90 13.05 -6.98
CA VAL A 171 -2.45 14.04 -6.02
C VAL A 171 -2.37 15.44 -6.59
N ARG A 172 -1.22 15.82 -7.17
CA ARG A 172 -1.01 17.10 -7.83
C ARG A 172 -2.03 17.33 -8.95
N LYS A 173 -2.22 16.35 -9.81
CA LYS A 173 -3.21 16.40 -10.91
C LYS A 173 -4.66 16.45 -10.42
N ALA A 174 -5.00 15.67 -9.38
CA ALA A 174 -6.37 15.53 -8.91
C ALA A 174 -6.88 16.75 -8.14
N TYR A 175 -6.01 17.30 -7.27
CA TYR A 175 -6.39 18.33 -6.30
C TYR A 175 -5.71 19.67 -6.51
N GLY A 176 -4.68 19.77 -7.35
CA GLY A 176 -3.87 20.99 -7.49
C GLY A 176 -3.07 21.35 -6.25
N SER A 177 -2.87 20.38 -5.34
CA SER A 177 -2.14 20.60 -4.10
C SER A 177 -0.69 21.03 -4.37
N GLN A 178 -0.22 22.03 -3.61
CA GLN A 178 1.13 22.60 -3.74
C GLN A 178 2.07 22.10 -2.64
N ARG A 179 1.55 21.74 -1.47
CA ARG A 179 2.32 21.26 -0.31
C ARG A 179 2.15 19.75 -0.18
N ILE A 180 2.91 19.00 -0.99
CA ILE A 180 2.87 17.54 -1.01
C ILE A 180 4.21 17.00 -0.54
N TYR A 181 4.19 16.09 0.43
CA TYR A 181 5.36 15.44 1.02
C TYR A 181 5.31 13.94 0.74
N ILE A 182 6.42 13.36 0.28
CA ILE A 182 6.52 11.91 0.10
C ILE A 182 6.98 11.31 1.42
N VAL A 183 6.08 10.57 2.07
CA VAL A 183 6.33 9.83 3.30
C VAL A 183 6.07 8.36 3.02
N TYR A 184 7.11 7.63 2.61
CA TYR A 184 6.99 6.21 2.29
C TYR A 184 6.51 5.41 3.50
N PRO A 185 5.60 4.43 3.34
CA PRO A 185 5.21 3.54 4.42
C PRO A 185 6.43 2.80 4.98
N PRO A 186 6.53 2.60 6.29
CA PRO A 186 7.64 1.86 6.87
C PRO A 186 7.54 0.37 6.52
N VAL A 187 8.68 -0.22 6.22
CA VAL A 187 8.87 -1.63 5.96
C VAL A 187 9.83 -2.19 7.02
N ASN A 188 9.59 -3.41 7.49
CA ASN A 188 10.51 -4.09 8.43
C ASN A 188 11.75 -4.57 7.68
N VAL A 189 12.62 -3.61 7.33
CA VAL A 189 13.82 -3.89 6.53
C VAL A 189 14.93 -4.56 7.37
N GLU A 190 15.00 -4.31 8.68
CA GLU A 190 16.04 -4.80 9.55
C GLU A 190 16.06 -6.34 9.59
N GLU A 191 14.89 -6.95 9.75
CA GLU A 191 14.71 -8.41 9.70
C GLU A 191 15.22 -8.99 8.37
N LEU A 192 14.87 -8.33 7.26
CA LEU A 192 15.10 -8.82 5.90
C LEU A 192 16.52 -8.55 5.39
N LEU A 193 17.15 -7.44 5.79
CA LEU A 193 18.53 -7.13 5.43
C LEU A 193 19.54 -8.16 5.94
N SER A 194 19.23 -8.85 7.05
CA SER A 194 20.05 -9.89 7.64
C SER A 194 19.95 -11.24 6.92
N LEU A 195 18.93 -11.43 6.08
CA LEU A 195 18.70 -12.71 5.41
C LEU A 195 19.88 -13.10 4.51
N ARG A 196 20.36 -14.31 4.73
CA ARG A 196 21.34 -14.98 3.89
C ARG A 196 20.76 -16.33 3.48
N GLY A 197 21.07 -16.79 2.29
CA GLY A 197 20.62 -18.08 1.78
C GLY A 197 21.32 -18.42 0.49
N ASP A 198 21.31 -19.71 0.15
CA ASP A 198 21.76 -20.18 -1.15
C ASP A 198 20.63 -19.91 -2.18
N ARG A 199 20.83 -18.85 -2.97
CA ARG A 199 19.82 -18.35 -3.90
C ARG A 199 19.88 -19.14 -5.20
N GLY A 200 18.79 -19.87 -5.43
CA GLY A 200 18.59 -20.62 -6.66
C GLY A 200 17.92 -19.80 -7.77
N LYS A 201 17.59 -20.51 -8.86
CA LYS A 201 16.76 -19.96 -9.95
C LYS A 201 15.28 -19.90 -9.52
N VAL A 202 15.01 -19.19 -8.43
CA VAL A 202 13.69 -19.05 -7.84
C VAL A 202 13.18 -17.63 -8.01
N VAL A 203 11.97 -17.50 -8.55
CA VAL A 203 11.23 -16.25 -8.73
C VAL A 203 10.06 -16.24 -7.74
N LEU A 204 10.00 -15.24 -6.88
CA LEU A 204 8.97 -15.11 -5.87
C LEU A 204 8.00 -13.97 -6.21
N THR A 205 6.71 -14.23 -6.03
CA THR A 205 5.64 -13.20 -5.99
C THR A 205 4.88 -13.33 -4.68
N VAL A 206 4.74 -12.23 -3.95
CA VAL A 206 3.91 -12.16 -2.74
C VAL A 206 2.82 -11.12 -2.94
N SER A 207 1.54 -11.52 -2.86
CA SER A 207 0.42 -10.60 -3.09
C SER A 207 -0.86 -11.11 -2.45
N ARG A 208 -1.83 -10.22 -2.18
CA ARG A 208 -3.21 -10.67 -1.91
C ARG A 208 -3.81 -11.29 -3.17
N ILE A 209 -4.54 -12.38 -3.02
CA ILE A 209 -5.23 -13.02 -4.14
C ILE A 209 -6.55 -12.32 -4.39
N SER A 210 -6.51 -11.35 -5.32
CA SER A 210 -7.65 -10.51 -5.66
C SER A 210 -7.64 -10.14 -7.16
N PRO A 211 -8.81 -9.88 -7.76
CA PRO A 211 -8.95 -9.70 -9.21
C PRO A 211 -8.11 -8.57 -9.79
N GLU A 212 -7.94 -7.49 -9.02
CA GLU A 212 -7.16 -6.31 -9.45
C GLU A 212 -5.66 -6.59 -9.58
N LYS A 213 -5.14 -7.64 -8.92
CA LYS A 213 -3.70 -7.96 -8.90
C LYS A 213 -3.20 -8.70 -10.13
N ARG A 214 -4.10 -9.15 -11.04
CA ARG A 214 -3.74 -9.81 -12.32
C ARG A 214 -2.73 -10.94 -12.18
N LEU A 215 -2.88 -11.77 -11.15
CA LEU A 215 -1.90 -12.78 -10.76
C LEU A 215 -1.72 -13.92 -11.79
N THR A 216 -2.67 -14.13 -12.69
CA THR A 216 -2.56 -15.09 -13.79
C THR A 216 -1.37 -14.83 -14.71
N ALA A 217 -0.93 -13.58 -14.82
CA ALA A 217 0.25 -13.21 -15.61
C ALA A 217 1.55 -13.85 -15.09
N ILE A 218 1.62 -14.24 -13.81
CA ILE A 218 2.79 -14.93 -13.26
C ILE A 218 2.93 -16.32 -13.87
N ALA A 219 1.83 -17.05 -14.08
CA ALA A 219 1.84 -18.35 -14.77
C ALA A 219 2.23 -18.21 -16.25
N GLU A 220 1.85 -17.09 -16.90
CA GLU A 220 2.27 -16.78 -18.27
C GLU A 220 3.81 -16.61 -18.37
N VAL A 221 4.39 -15.88 -17.43
CA VAL A 221 5.86 -15.71 -17.36
C VAL A 221 6.55 -17.04 -17.02
N ALA A 222 6.00 -17.83 -16.09
CA ALA A 222 6.54 -19.14 -15.72
C ALA A 222 6.59 -20.10 -16.92
N ARG A 223 5.58 -20.09 -17.80
CA ARG A 223 5.56 -20.87 -19.05
C ARG A 223 6.68 -20.48 -20.00
N LEU A 224 7.06 -19.19 -20.03
CA LEU A 224 8.13 -18.69 -20.85
C LEU A 224 9.53 -18.98 -20.29
N VAL A 225 9.66 -19.27 -18.98
CA VAL A 225 10.96 -19.51 -18.30
C VAL A 225 10.94 -20.85 -17.57
N PRO A 226 10.88 -22.00 -18.29
CA PRO A 226 10.74 -23.31 -17.67
C PRO A 226 11.98 -23.73 -16.84
N GLU A 227 13.10 -23.07 -16.98
CA GLU A 227 14.34 -23.29 -16.22
C GLU A 227 14.38 -22.63 -14.84
N ALA A 228 13.29 -21.93 -14.44
CA ALA A 228 13.17 -21.27 -13.15
C ALA A 228 11.94 -21.77 -12.38
N GLU A 229 12.02 -21.84 -11.06
CA GLU A 229 10.90 -22.16 -10.16
C GLU A 229 10.16 -20.89 -9.77
N PHE A 230 8.85 -20.85 -9.99
CA PHE A 230 7.99 -19.70 -9.67
C PHE A 230 7.11 -20.01 -8.46
N TYR A 231 7.26 -19.20 -7.42
CA TYR A 231 6.39 -19.26 -6.24
C TYR A 231 5.47 -18.05 -6.20
N LEU A 232 4.17 -18.29 -6.30
CA LEU A 232 3.12 -17.32 -6.04
C LEU A 232 2.53 -17.55 -4.66
N VAL A 233 2.82 -16.66 -3.73
CA VAL A 233 2.34 -16.75 -2.35
C VAL A 233 1.30 -15.66 -2.11
N GLY A 234 0.13 -16.05 -1.58
CA GLY A 234 -0.93 -15.07 -1.40
C GLY A 234 -1.87 -15.31 -0.24
N SER A 235 -2.33 -14.22 0.39
CA SER A 235 -3.43 -14.28 1.33
C SER A 235 -4.77 -14.29 0.60
N THR A 236 -5.70 -15.11 1.11
CA THR A 236 -7.04 -15.25 0.55
C THR A 236 -8.06 -14.36 1.26
N SER A 237 -9.16 -14.09 0.57
CA SER A 237 -10.35 -13.41 1.06
C SER A 237 -11.60 -14.08 0.49
N VAL A 238 -12.77 -13.62 0.88
CA VAL A 238 -14.05 -14.11 0.34
C VAL A 238 -14.18 -13.93 -1.19
N TYR A 239 -13.36 -13.07 -1.80
CA TYR A 239 -13.35 -12.81 -3.23
C TYR A 239 -12.30 -13.58 -4.01
N SER A 240 -11.44 -14.35 -3.34
CA SER A 240 -10.28 -15.01 -3.98
C SER A 240 -10.64 -16.26 -4.80
N GLY A 241 -11.78 -16.88 -4.52
CA GLY A 241 -12.17 -18.16 -5.16
C GLY A 241 -12.12 -18.18 -6.70
N PRO A 242 -12.74 -17.22 -7.40
CA PRO A 242 -12.66 -17.13 -8.86
C PRO A 242 -11.22 -16.94 -9.38
N VAL A 243 -10.44 -16.08 -8.73
CA VAL A 243 -9.05 -15.77 -9.09
C VAL A 243 -8.17 -17.01 -8.92
N LEU A 244 -8.35 -17.76 -7.83
CA LEU A 244 -7.62 -19.02 -7.60
C LEU A 244 -7.89 -20.07 -8.67
N ARG A 245 -9.15 -20.20 -9.13
CA ARG A 245 -9.48 -21.10 -10.23
C ARG A 245 -8.76 -20.70 -11.51
N GLU A 246 -8.84 -19.42 -11.88
CA GLU A 246 -8.19 -18.89 -13.07
C GLU A 246 -6.66 -19.07 -13.03
N ILE A 247 -6.02 -18.84 -11.87
CA ILE A 247 -4.57 -19.09 -11.70
C ILE A 247 -4.25 -20.56 -11.93
N ARG A 248 -5.02 -21.49 -11.33
CA ARG A 248 -4.79 -22.93 -11.49
C ARG A 248 -4.99 -23.39 -12.94
N GLU A 249 -6.01 -22.90 -13.62
CA GLU A 249 -6.25 -23.17 -15.04
C GLU A 249 -5.09 -22.68 -15.92
N ARG A 250 -4.58 -21.48 -15.66
CA ARG A 250 -3.44 -20.93 -16.40
C ARG A 250 -2.12 -21.64 -16.10
N ALA A 251 -1.98 -22.18 -14.90
CA ALA A 251 -0.80 -22.94 -14.47
C ALA A 251 -0.87 -24.43 -14.80
N GLU A 252 -1.95 -24.91 -15.41
CA GLU A 252 -2.10 -26.31 -15.77
C GLU A 252 -0.96 -26.80 -16.68
N GLY A 253 -0.34 -27.92 -16.31
CA GLY A 253 0.81 -28.51 -17.02
C GLY A 253 2.16 -27.83 -16.74
N LEU A 254 2.23 -26.83 -15.87
CA LEU A 254 3.50 -26.20 -15.45
C LEU A 254 4.06 -26.92 -14.22
N SER A 255 5.16 -27.63 -14.37
CA SER A 255 5.87 -28.27 -13.25
C SER A 255 6.69 -27.29 -12.41
N ASN A 256 6.99 -26.10 -12.95
CA ASN A 256 7.80 -25.05 -12.34
C ASN A 256 6.99 -23.92 -11.69
N PHE A 257 5.68 -24.10 -11.50
CA PHE A 257 4.80 -23.08 -10.88
C PHE A 257 4.15 -23.62 -9.60
N HIS A 258 4.35 -22.90 -8.49
CA HIS A 258 3.88 -23.26 -7.16
C HIS A 258 2.98 -22.17 -6.61
N LEU A 259 1.74 -22.54 -6.26
CA LEU A 259 0.76 -21.66 -5.63
C LEU A 259 0.60 -22.03 -4.15
N GLU A 260 1.01 -21.15 -3.26
CA GLU A 260 0.85 -21.29 -1.81
C GLU A 260 -0.11 -20.22 -1.27
N THR A 261 -1.10 -20.62 -0.48
CA THR A 261 -2.09 -19.67 0.09
C THR A 261 -2.07 -19.69 1.60
N ASP A 262 -2.25 -18.50 2.20
CA ASP A 262 -2.41 -18.30 3.64
C ASP A 262 -1.29 -18.92 4.49
N VAL A 263 -0.08 -18.91 3.95
CA VAL A 263 1.10 -19.42 4.67
C VAL A 263 1.54 -18.46 5.77
N PRO A 264 2.15 -18.97 6.84
CA PRO A 264 2.68 -18.12 7.90
C PRO A 264 3.86 -17.27 7.40
N ARG A 265 4.10 -16.12 8.05
CA ARG A 265 5.22 -15.19 7.73
C ARG A 265 6.56 -15.91 7.60
N ARG A 266 6.83 -16.90 8.48
CA ARG A 266 8.06 -17.72 8.43
C ARG A 266 8.27 -18.35 7.05
N ARG A 267 7.21 -18.89 6.43
CA ARG A 267 7.31 -19.50 5.10
C ARG A 267 7.67 -18.48 4.01
N ILE A 268 7.11 -17.26 4.10
CA ILE A 268 7.47 -16.18 3.17
C ILE A 268 8.95 -15.81 3.31
N ILE A 269 9.48 -15.73 4.55
CA ILE A 269 10.89 -15.45 4.83
C ILE A 269 11.80 -16.57 4.31
N GLU A 270 11.41 -17.84 4.47
CA GLU A 270 12.12 -18.99 3.89
C GLU A 270 12.22 -18.88 2.37
N LEU A 271 11.12 -18.59 1.68
CA LEU A 271 11.13 -18.38 0.23
C LEU A 271 11.96 -17.15 -0.18
N MET A 272 11.90 -16.06 0.59
CA MET A 272 12.76 -14.89 0.35
C MET A 272 14.25 -15.21 0.49
N SER A 273 14.64 -16.18 1.34
CA SER A 273 16.04 -16.61 1.47
C SER A 273 16.52 -17.47 0.30
N GLN A 274 15.62 -18.15 -0.39
CA GLN A 274 15.89 -19.03 -1.52
C GLN A 274 15.77 -18.35 -2.88
N ALA A 275 14.90 -17.34 -2.99
CA ALA A 275 14.64 -16.63 -4.23
C ALA A 275 15.74 -15.61 -4.55
N SER A 276 16.04 -15.46 -5.84
CA SER A 276 16.94 -14.43 -6.36
C SER A 276 16.20 -13.25 -6.99
N ILE A 277 15.00 -13.49 -7.50
CA ILE A 277 14.19 -12.49 -8.21
C ILE A 277 12.81 -12.37 -7.55
N TYR A 278 12.32 -11.16 -7.43
CA TYR A 278 10.93 -10.87 -7.13
C TYR A 278 10.22 -10.40 -8.39
N LEU A 279 9.17 -11.11 -8.82
CA LEU A 279 8.34 -10.70 -9.95
C LEU A 279 7.05 -10.06 -9.43
N HIS A 280 6.87 -8.77 -9.70
CA HIS A 280 5.62 -8.09 -9.43
C HIS A 280 4.64 -8.28 -10.59
N PRO A 281 3.37 -8.67 -10.37
CA PRO A 281 2.37 -8.83 -11.43
C PRO A 281 2.10 -7.50 -12.18
N PRO A 282 1.54 -7.52 -13.41
CA PRO A 282 1.34 -6.35 -14.26
C PRO A 282 0.21 -5.44 -13.76
N PHE A 283 0.44 -4.82 -12.62
CA PHE A 283 -0.46 -3.94 -11.89
C PHE A 283 0.33 -2.73 -11.36
N ALA A 284 -0.22 -1.51 -11.54
CA ALA A 284 0.36 -0.29 -10.99
C ALA A 284 0.17 -0.24 -9.47
N GLU A 285 1.18 -0.65 -8.72
CA GLU A 285 1.15 -0.61 -7.26
C GLU A 285 1.38 0.82 -6.76
N HIS A 286 0.60 1.30 -5.81
CA HIS A 286 0.73 2.67 -5.31
C HIS A 286 2.08 2.93 -4.64
N PHE A 287 2.59 1.96 -3.87
CA PHE A 287 3.95 1.94 -3.34
C PHE A 287 4.63 0.58 -3.55
N GLY A 288 4.05 -0.50 -3.01
CA GLY A 288 4.56 -1.85 -3.13
C GLY A 288 5.37 -2.31 -1.93
N ILE A 289 4.72 -2.45 -0.76
CA ILE A 289 5.37 -2.96 0.47
C ILE A 289 6.08 -4.28 0.21
N ALA A 290 5.44 -5.23 -0.49
CA ALA A 290 6.04 -6.52 -0.80
C ALA A 290 7.26 -6.42 -1.74
N ILE A 291 7.29 -5.44 -2.64
CA ILE A 291 8.47 -5.16 -3.49
C ILE A 291 9.62 -4.63 -2.63
N ALA A 292 9.33 -3.71 -1.71
CA ALA A 292 10.33 -3.15 -0.79
C ALA A 292 10.86 -4.22 0.18
N GLU A 293 10.00 -5.11 0.71
CA GLU A 293 10.41 -6.26 1.52
C GLU A 293 11.31 -7.21 0.73
N ALA A 294 10.94 -7.54 -0.50
CA ALA A 294 11.76 -8.41 -1.36
C ALA A 294 13.12 -7.76 -1.66
N ALA A 295 13.16 -6.46 -1.97
CA ALA A 295 14.39 -5.71 -2.16
C ALA A 295 15.28 -5.69 -0.90
N ALA A 296 14.70 -5.50 0.29
CA ALA A 296 15.41 -5.59 1.57
C ALA A 296 15.99 -6.99 1.80
N ALA A 297 15.25 -8.03 1.45
CA ALA A 297 15.74 -9.40 1.47
C ALA A 297 16.84 -9.65 0.42
N GLY A 298 17.04 -8.76 -0.54
CA GLY A 298 18.06 -8.84 -1.60
C GLY A 298 17.57 -9.61 -2.85
N LEU A 299 16.26 -9.74 -3.05
CA LEU A 299 15.73 -10.19 -4.33
C LEU A 299 15.79 -9.02 -5.32
N VAL A 300 16.14 -9.31 -6.57
CA VAL A 300 16.12 -8.30 -7.64
C VAL A 300 14.68 -8.09 -8.11
N PRO A 301 14.10 -6.88 -7.95
CA PRO A 301 12.69 -6.66 -8.26
C PRO A 301 12.46 -6.42 -9.75
N VAL A 302 11.83 -7.37 -10.44
CA VAL A 302 11.32 -7.23 -11.80
C VAL A 302 9.86 -6.77 -11.72
N VAL A 303 9.58 -5.54 -12.15
CA VAL A 303 8.34 -4.84 -11.84
C VAL A 303 7.67 -4.29 -13.10
N TYR A 304 6.33 -4.35 -13.15
CA TYR A 304 5.56 -3.69 -14.20
C TYR A 304 5.87 -2.19 -14.23
N ARG A 305 6.12 -1.64 -15.43
CA ARG A 305 6.64 -0.28 -15.66
C ARG A 305 5.58 0.81 -15.41
N ASP A 306 4.88 0.69 -14.28
CA ASP A 306 3.91 1.68 -13.77
C ASP A 306 3.74 1.52 -12.26
N GLY A 307 3.39 2.63 -11.59
CA GLY A 307 3.18 2.64 -10.15
C GLY A 307 4.40 3.00 -9.31
N GLY A 308 4.19 3.19 -8.01
CA GLY A 308 5.23 3.51 -7.02
C GLY A 308 6.28 2.40 -6.87
N GLY A 309 5.87 1.13 -7.03
CA GLY A 309 6.80 0.00 -7.04
C GLY A 309 7.84 0.10 -8.14
N TRP A 310 7.47 0.68 -9.28
CA TRP A 310 8.39 1.01 -10.36
C TRP A 310 9.17 2.30 -10.06
N THR A 311 8.49 3.43 -9.88
CA THR A 311 9.13 4.75 -9.79
C THR A 311 10.04 4.92 -8.56
N ASP A 312 9.69 4.31 -7.45
CA ASP A 312 10.35 4.54 -6.16
C ASP A 312 11.23 3.37 -5.70
N ILE A 313 11.07 2.17 -6.29
CA ILE A 313 11.82 0.98 -5.90
C ILE A 313 12.63 0.43 -7.08
N ALA A 314 12.00 -0.25 -8.04
CA ALA A 314 12.71 -1.02 -9.05
C ALA A 314 13.57 -0.14 -9.98
N SER A 315 13.06 1.02 -10.45
CA SER A 315 13.85 1.93 -11.32
C SER A 315 15.04 2.57 -10.62
N ARG A 316 15.00 2.67 -9.27
CA ARG A 316 16.13 3.14 -8.45
C ARG A 316 17.21 2.06 -8.26
N VAL A 317 16.84 0.80 -8.33
CA VAL A 317 17.80 -0.31 -8.38
C VAL A 317 18.44 -0.32 -9.76
N ASP A 318 17.64 -0.44 -10.82
CA ASP A 318 18.09 -0.33 -12.20
C ASP A 318 16.89 -0.12 -13.16
N PRO A 319 16.94 0.85 -14.09
CA PRO A 319 15.86 1.07 -15.06
C PRO A 319 15.58 -0.13 -15.99
N SER A 320 16.51 -1.07 -16.16
CA SER A 320 16.29 -2.28 -16.97
C SER A 320 15.37 -3.31 -16.33
N LEU A 321 14.98 -3.15 -15.06
CA LEU A 321 14.13 -4.07 -14.31
C LEU A 321 12.62 -3.87 -14.55
N GLY A 322 12.25 -2.89 -15.38
CA GLY A 322 10.86 -2.63 -15.73
C GLY A 322 10.41 -3.41 -16.95
N TYR A 323 9.21 -4.01 -16.89
CA TYR A 323 8.60 -4.70 -18.02
C TYR A 323 7.20 -4.15 -18.35
N ALA A 324 6.73 -4.40 -19.58
CA ALA A 324 5.37 -4.04 -20.03
C ALA A 324 4.50 -5.25 -20.37
N ASN A 325 5.10 -6.41 -20.68
CA ASN A 325 4.41 -7.65 -21.03
C ASN A 325 5.18 -8.88 -20.51
N ALA A 326 4.60 -10.06 -20.66
CA ALA A 326 5.17 -11.30 -20.14
C ALA A 326 6.51 -11.67 -20.81
N GLU A 327 6.66 -11.40 -22.10
CA GLU A 327 7.86 -11.68 -22.87
C GLU A 327 9.04 -10.84 -22.40
N GLU A 328 8.82 -9.52 -22.13
CA GLU A 328 9.84 -8.65 -21.54
C GLU A 328 10.23 -9.14 -20.14
N ALA A 329 9.25 -9.48 -19.28
CA ALA A 329 9.52 -10.02 -17.95
C ALA A 329 10.36 -11.30 -18.02
N ALA A 330 10.02 -12.24 -18.91
CA ALA A 330 10.76 -13.47 -19.14
C ALA A 330 12.18 -13.20 -19.63
N SER A 331 12.36 -12.25 -20.54
CA SER A 331 13.68 -11.85 -21.06
C SER A 331 14.58 -11.27 -19.96
N ILE A 332 14.04 -10.39 -19.13
CA ILE A 332 14.75 -9.81 -17.98
C ILE A 332 15.17 -10.92 -16.99
N ILE A 333 14.23 -11.81 -16.63
CA ILE A 333 14.49 -12.91 -15.70
C ILE A 333 15.61 -13.82 -16.23
N ARG A 334 15.57 -14.24 -17.50
CA ARG A 334 16.62 -15.06 -18.10
C ARG A 334 17.98 -14.36 -18.11
N SER A 335 18.01 -13.08 -18.50
CA SER A 335 19.24 -12.28 -18.47
C SER A 335 19.86 -12.23 -17.08
N LEU A 336 19.05 -11.99 -16.03
CA LEU A 336 19.52 -11.98 -14.64
C LEU A 336 20.04 -13.35 -14.19
N MET A 337 19.37 -14.44 -14.59
CA MET A 337 19.76 -15.79 -14.20
C MET A 337 21.02 -16.28 -14.93
N SER A 338 21.32 -15.73 -16.10
CA SER A 338 22.53 -16.08 -16.88
C SER A 338 23.77 -15.30 -16.44
N ASP A 339 23.61 -14.19 -15.75
CA ASP A 339 24.70 -13.31 -15.26
C ASP A 339 24.69 -13.20 -13.74
N LYS A 340 25.39 -14.12 -13.07
CA LYS A 340 25.50 -14.15 -11.62
C LYS A 340 26.10 -12.88 -11.03
N GLY A 341 27.12 -12.31 -11.70
CA GLY A 341 27.77 -11.09 -11.23
C GLY A 341 26.80 -9.90 -11.24
N ARG A 342 26.04 -9.75 -12.33
CA ARG A 342 25.00 -8.73 -12.45
C ARG A 342 23.88 -8.92 -11.43
N LEU A 343 23.45 -10.16 -11.20
CA LEU A 343 22.42 -10.47 -10.22
C LEU A 343 22.87 -10.10 -8.79
N GLU A 344 24.11 -10.39 -8.41
CA GLU A 344 24.69 -10.03 -7.11
C GLU A 344 24.83 -8.52 -6.95
N GLU A 345 25.28 -7.80 -7.98
CA GLU A 345 25.35 -6.34 -7.98
C GLU A 345 23.96 -5.71 -7.75
N LEU A 346 22.95 -6.15 -8.50
CA LEU A 346 21.59 -5.63 -8.39
C LEU A 346 20.94 -6.01 -7.05
N SER A 347 21.24 -7.19 -6.52
CA SER A 347 20.82 -7.60 -5.18
C SER A 347 21.37 -6.66 -4.08
N ALA A 348 22.64 -6.27 -4.19
CA ALA A 348 23.23 -5.31 -3.27
C ALA A 348 22.59 -3.91 -3.39
N ARG A 349 22.34 -3.44 -4.61
CA ARG A 349 21.63 -2.18 -4.87
C ARG A 349 20.19 -2.21 -4.35
N ALA A 350 19.48 -3.33 -4.52
CA ALA A 350 18.12 -3.51 -4.01
C ALA A 350 18.07 -3.34 -2.49
N ARG A 351 19.01 -3.95 -1.76
CA ARG A 351 19.13 -3.78 -0.30
C ARG A 351 19.40 -2.33 0.09
N GLU A 352 20.25 -1.62 -0.66
CA GLU A 352 20.55 -0.21 -0.38
C GLU A 352 19.32 0.68 -0.59
N VAL A 353 18.60 0.50 -1.69
CA VAL A 353 17.35 1.23 -1.96
C VAL A 353 16.32 0.96 -0.85
N ALA A 354 16.20 -0.29 -0.39
CA ALA A 354 15.23 -0.68 0.62
C ALA A 354 15.48 -0.04 1.99
N LYS A 355 16.72 0.30 2.36
CA LYS A 355 17.04 1.03 3.61
C LYS A 355 16.29 2.36 3.70
N GLY A 356 16.02 3.00 2.56
CA GLY A 356 15.24 4.23 2.51
C GLY A 356 13.78 4.08 2.93
N PHE A 357 13.29 2.86 3.16
CA PHE A 357 11.93 2.55 3.59
C PHE A 357 11.86 1.99 5.02
N SER A 358 12.97 2.06 5.77
CA SER A 358 13.02 1.66 7.19
C SER A 358 12.09 2.50 8.06
N TYR A 359 11.78 2.00 9.24
CA TYR A 359 11.01 2.75 10.23
C TYR A 359 11.66 4.10 10.60
N ASP A 360 12.99 4.12 10.75
CA ASP A 360 13.72 5.37 11.06
C ASP A 360 13.67 6.36 9.90
N ALA A 361 13.75 5.90 8.66
CA ALA A 361 13.57 6.75 7.48
C ALA A 361 12.16 7.32 7.39
N PHE A 362 11.13 6.52 7.71
CA PHE A 362 9.74 6.97 7.81
C PHE A 362 9.58 8.03 8.91
N LYS A 363 10.11 7.76 10.12
CA LYS A 363 10.06 8.68 11.26
C LYS A 363 10.73 10.02 10.93
N GLY A 364 11.90 10.01 10.28
CA GLY A 364 12.59 11.24 9.87
C GLY A 364 11.77 12.09 8.89
N ARG A 365 11.17 11.46 7.84
CA ARG A 365 10.27 12.17 6.91
C ARG A 365 9.03 12.74 7.58
N LEU A 366 8.45 11.97 8.50
CA LEU A 366 7.28 12.42 9.26
C LEU A 366 7.64 13.63 10.14
N GLU A 367 8.81 13.63 10.78
CA GLU A 367 9.32 14.75 11.58
C GLU A 367 9.45 16.04 10.75
N GLU A 368 9.99 15.93 9.52
CA GLU A 368 10.08 17.07 8.59
C GLU A 368 8.70 17.66 8.28
N VAL A 369 7.70 16.80 8.01
CA VAL A 369 6.33 17.25 7.77
C VAL A 369 5.76 17.95 8.99
N ILE A 370 5.89 17.36 10.18
CA ILE A 370 5.37 17.95 11.43
C ILE A 370 6.04 19.32 11.73
N LYS A 371 7.35 19.45 11.47
CA LYS A 371 8.05 20.75 11.57
C LYS A 371 7.49 21.78 10.59
N ALA A 372 7.22 21.37 9.35
CA ALA A 372 6.64 22.24 8.31
C ALA A 372 5.17 22.64 8.56
N LEU A 373 4.44 21.89 9.40
CA LEU A 373 3.08 22.25 9.84
C LEU A 373 3.07 23.28 10.98
N LYS A 374 4.18 23.42 11.68
CA LYS A 374 4.34 24.34 12.83
C LYS A 374 4.66 25.78 12.39
N GLY A 375 5.33 25.94 11.27
CA GLY A 375 5.70 27.24 10.68
C GLY A 375 4.61 27.79 9.78
#